data_6675e0d46f7123acf06c55e81345ffbd
#
_entry.id   6675e0d46f7123acf06c55e81345ffbd
#
_cell.length_a   1.000
_cell.length_b   1.000
_cell.length_c   1.000
_cell.angle_alpha   90.00
_cell.angle_beta   90.00
_cell.angle_gamma   90.00
#
_symmetry.space_group_name_H-M   'P 1'
#
loop_
_entity.id
_entity.type
_entity.pdbx_description
1 polymer ?
#
loop_
_entity_poly.entity_id
_entity_poly.type
_entity_poly.pdbx_seq_one_letter_code
_entity_poly.pdbx_strand_id
1 'polypeptide(L)'
;FSTNRLTLLDRGFIFVIAHIRGGEDMGRKWYENGKLLKKKNTFYDFIDCGKHLIENSFCSSKNLYAAGGSAGGLLMGAVINMAPTLFNGVIAHVPFVDVVTTMLDESIPLTTGEYDEWGNPNKLEYYNYMLSYSPYDNIQKMNYPNLLVTTGLHDSQVQYWEPAKWVAKLRELKTDDNLLILKTNMKAGHGGSSGRYEYLKEIA
;
A
#
# COMPACT_ATOMS: atom_id res chain seq x y z
N PHE A 1 -1.13 21.26 -4.41
CA PHE A 1 -2.56 21.36 -4.65
C PHE A 1 -3.00 20.27 -5.63
N SER A 2 -4.07 19.53 -5.31
CA SER A 2 -4.63 18.51 -6.17
C SER A 2 -6.14 18.74 -6.32
N THR A 3 -6.60 18.89 -7.56
CA THR A 3 -8.02 19.11 -7.86
C THR A 3 -8.89 17.90 -7.50
N ASN A 4 -8.34 16.70 -7.57
CA ASN A 4 -9.09 15.47 -7.24
C ASN A 4 -9.57 15.42 -5.79
N ARG A 5 -8.87 16.13 -4.89
CA ARG A 5 -9.24 16.20 -3.46
C ARG A 5 -10.45 17.10 -3.21
N LEU A 6 -10.70 18.08 -4.06
CA LEU A 6 -11.81 19.01 -3.91
C LEU A 6 -13.16 18.29 -3.84
N THR A 7 -13.35 17.28 -4.67
CA THR A 7 -14.56 16.47 -4.69
C THR A 7 -14.85 15.78 -3.36
N LEU A 8 -13.82 15.35 -2.64
CA LEU A 8 -13.94 14.74 -1.32
C LEU A 8 -14.21 15.82 -0.26
N LEU A 9 -13.49 16.94 -0.31
CA LEU A 9 -13.68 18.07 0.62
C LEU A 9 -15.09 18.63 0.53
N ASP A 10 -15.62 18.81 -0.69
CA ASP A 10 -17.00 19.27 -0.93
C ASP A 10 -18.07 18.32 -0.37
N ARG A 11 -17.71 17.05 -0.16
CA ARG A 11 -18.56 16.03 0.47
C ARG A 11 -18.33 15.89 1.98
N GLY A 12 -17.55 16.79 2.59
CA GLY A 12 -17.29 16.81 4.02
C GLY A 12 -16.18 15.88 4.51
N PHE A 13 -15.36 15.34 3.62
CA PHE A 13 -14.19 14.56 4.01
C PHE A 13 -13.08 15.49 4.53
N ILE A 14 -12.37 15.04 5.55
CA ILE A 14 -11.09 15.61 5.96
C ILE A 14 -10.00 14.83 5.23
N PHE A 15 -9.17 15.52 4.44
CA PHE A 15 -8.06 14.91 3.74
C PHE A 15 -6.76 15.12 4.52
N VAL A 16 -6.06 14.02 4.81
CA VAL A 16 -4.82 14.02 5.60
C VAL A 16 -3.69 13.42 4.76
N ILE A 17 -2.50 14.00 4.84
CA ILE A 17 -1.27 13.45 4.31
C ILE A 17 -0.37 13.13 5.50
N ALA A 18 -0.01 11.86 5.66
CA ALA A 18 0.91 11.43 6.69
C ALA A 18 2.35 11.47 6.15
N HIS A 19 3.17 12.39 6.65
CA HIS A 19 4.61 12.50 6.33
C HIS A 19 5.40 11.53 7.20
N ILE A 20 5.32 10.26 6.85
CA ILE A 20 5.91 9.14 7.60
C ILE A 20 7.39 8.95 7.29
N ARG A 21 8.14 8.29 8.16
CA ARG A 21 9.53 7.91 7.89
C ARG A 21 9.62 7.04 6.63
N GLY A 22 10.68 7.24 5.86
CA GLY A 22 10.85 6.68 4.51
C GLY A 22 10.55 7.71 3.41
N GLY A 23 9.82 8.81 3.72
CA GLY A 23 9.79 10.02 2.92
C GLY A 23 10.90 10.99 3.32
N GLU A 24 11.11 12.07 2.56
CA GLU A 24 12.09 13.13 2.87
C GLU A 24 11.46 14.45 3.36
N ASP A 25 10.14 14.44 3.61
CA ASP A 25 9.41 15.66 4.02
C ASP A 25 9.98 16.31 5.29
N MET A 26 10.55 15.51 6.19
CA MET A 26 11.20 15.94 7.41
C MET A 26 12.74 15.87 7.32
N GLY A 27 13.28 15.80 6.10
CA GLY A 27 14.71 15.78 5.80
C GLY A 27 15.33 14.39 5.71
N ARG A 28 16.62 14.33 5.35
CA ARG A 28 17.33 13.09 5.01
C ARG A 28 17.30 12.02 6.10
N LYS A 29 17.41 12.41 7.36
CA LYS A 29 17.34 11.46 8.49
C LYS A 29 15.97 10.77 8.59
N TRP A 30 14.90 11.46 8.15
CA TRP A 30 13.56 10.91 8.13
C TRP A 30 13.45 9.76 7.12
N TYR A 31 13.99 9.96 5.93
CA TYR A 31 14.13 8.92 4.91
C TYR A 31 14.96 7.73 5.40
N GLU A 32 16.17 7.98 5.91
CA GLU A 32 17.10 6.92 6.35
C GLU A 32 16.55 6.08 7.52
N ASN A 33 15.63 6.62 8.29
CA ASN A 33 14.96 5.90 9.37
C ASN A 33 13.70 5.12 8.94
N GLY A 34 13.38 5.09 7.65
CA GLY A 34 12.26 4.35 7.08
C GLY A 34 12.65 3.42 5.93
N LYS A 35 13.94 3.11 5.73
CA LYS A 35 14.42 2.19 4.69
C LYS A 35 15.21 1.01 5.24
N LEU A 36 15.49 0.03 4.39
CA LEU A 36 16.25 -1.18 4.73
C LEU A 36 15.70 -1.84 6.00
N LEU A 37 16.57 -2.17 6.95
CA LEU A 37 16.21 -2.80 8.24
C LEU A 37 15.40 -1.89 9.19
N LYS A 38 15.03 -0.70 8.73
CA LYS A 38 14.17 0.24 9.47
C LYS A 38 12.81 0.45 8.79
N LYS A 39 12.50 -0.29 7.73
CA LYS A 39 11.27 -0.10 6.93
C LYS A 39 9.99 -0.18 7.75
N LYS A 40 9.92 -1.00 8.78
CA LYS A 40 8.75 -1.10 9.65
C LYS A 40 8.39 0.21 10.35
N ASN A 41 9.33 1.13 10.53
CA ASN A 41 9.04 2.46 11.07
C ASN A 41 8.01 3.22 10.21
N THR A 42 8.06 3.06 8.89
CA THR A 42 7.06 3.61 7.96
C THR A 42 5.64 3.14 8.32
N PHE A 43 5.48 1.87 8.64
CA PHE A 43 4.19 1.27 8.95
C PHE A 43 3.67 1.69 10.31
N TYR A 44 4.55 1.71 11.32
CA TYR A 44 4.21 2.17 12.66
C TYR A 44 3.79 3.65 12.66
N ASP A 45 4.53 4.51 11.96
CA ASP A 45 4.20 5.94 11.87
C ASP A 45 2.82 6.16 11.24
N PHE A 46 2.47 5.41 10.20
CA PHE A 46 1.17 5.52 9.55
C PHE A 46 0.03 5.05 10.46
N ILE A 47 0.23 3.94 11.18
CA ILE A 47 -0.73 3.43 12.16
C ILE A 47 -0.92 4.46 13.29
N ASP A 48 0.15 5.05 13.78
CA ASP A 48 0.09 6.04 14.86
C ASP A 48 -0.56 7.35 14.42
N CYS A 49 -0.36 7.77 13.15
CA CYS A 49 -1.15 8.85 12.56
C CYS A 49 -2.66 8.54 12.56
N GLY A 50 -3.05 7.32 12.16
CA GLY A 50 -4.45 6.91 12.19
C GLY A 50 -5.05 6.91 13.60
N LYS A 51 -4.33 6.38 14.58
CA LYS A 51 -4.73 6.41 16.00
C LYS A 51 -4.87 7.84 16.51
N HIS A 52 -3.89 8.71 16.21
CA HIS A 52 -3.93 10.13 16.59
C HIS A 52 -5.18 10.83 16.08
N LEU A 53 -5.61 10.59 14.84
CA LEU A 53 -6.84 11.18 14.30
C LEU A 53 -8.09 10.74 15.08
N ILE A 54 -8.14 9.47 15.49
CA ILE A 54 -9.25 8.95 16.29
C ILE A 54 -9.23 9.52 17.72
N GLU A 55 -8.07 9.48 18.38
CA GLU A 55 -7.89 9.94 19.75
C GLU A 55 -8.20 11.43 19.91
N ASN A 56 -7.91 12.24 18.89
CA ASN A 56 -8.23 13.67 18.87
C ASN A 56 -9.60 13.99 18.25
N SER A 57 -10.45 12.98 18.06
CA SER A 57 -11.84 13.14 17.61
C SER A 57 -12.00 13.79 16.22
N PHE A 58 -10.99 13.70 15.34
CA PHE A 58 -11.14 14.09 13.93
C PHE A 58 -12.05 13.13 13.18
N CYS A 59 -12.04 11.86 13.54
CA CYS A 59 -12.89 10.82 12.98
C CYS A 59 -13.01 9.64 13.96
N SER A 60 -13.80 8.63 13.59
CA SER A 60 -13.80 7.31 14.24
C SER A 60 -13.20 6.26 13.28
N SER A 61 -12.85 5.08 13.78
CA SER A 61 -12.40 3.96 12.93
C SER A 61 -13.42 3.59 11.85
N LYS A 62 -14.72 3.82 12.09
CA LYS A 62 -15.79 3.58 11.11
C LYS A 62 -15.77 4.57 9.94
N ASN A 63 -15.10 5.71 10.09
CA ASN A 63 -15.04 6.79 9.10
C ASN A 63 -13.59 7.12 8.71
N LEU A 64 -12.62 6.27 9.08
CA LEU A 64 -11.22 6.40 8.70
C LEU A 64 -10.91 5.50 7.50
N TYR A 65 -10.40 6.11 6.45
CA TYR A 65 -10.00 5.43 5.21
C TYR A 65 -8.55 5.72 4.91
N ALA A 66 -7.87 4.78 4.26
CA ALA A 66 -6.49 4.95 3.84
C ALA A 66 -6.33 4.66 2.35
N ALA A 67 -5.39 5.34 1.70
CA ALA A 67 -5.07 5.09 0.30
C ALA A 67 -3.56 5.18 0.06
N GLY A 68 -3.04 4.30 -0.77
CA GLY A 68 -1.64 4.30 -1.17
C GLY A 68 -1.40 3.53 -2.47
N GLY A 69 -0.37 3.91 -3.21
CA GLY A 69 -0.03 3.26 -4.48
C GLY A 69 1.43 2.81 -4.53
N SER A 70 1.73 1.76 -5.31
CA SER A 70 3.08 1.25 -5.50
C SER A 70 3.74 0.89 -4.15
N ALA A 71 4.84 1.52 -3.76
CA ALA A 71 5.41 1.43 -2.41
C ALA A 71 4.42 1.86 -1.30
N GLY A 72 3.53 2.83 -1.59
CA GLY A 72 2.41 3.17 -0.70
C GLY A 72 1.34 2.07 -0.66
N GLY A 73 1.25 1.23 -1.68
CA GLY A 73 0.44 0.01 -1.68
C GLY A 73 1.03 -1.08 -0.78
N LEU A 74 2.36 -1.20 -0.70
CA LEU A 74 3.04 -2.01 0.32
C LEU A 74 2.66 -1.53 1.72
N LEU A 75 2.70 -0.21 1.95
CA LEU A 75 2.25 0.39 3.21
C LEU A 75 0.81 -0.04 3.54
N MET A 76 -0.11 0.06 2.58
CA MET A 76 -1.51 -0.35 2.78
C MET A 76 -1.62 -1.83 3.15
N GLY A 77 -0.93 -2.71 2.43
CA GLY A 77 -0.92 -4.15 2.71
C GLY A 77 -0.33 -4.49 4.08
N ALA A 78 0.77 -3.83 4.47
CA ALA A 78 1.40 -4.06 5.76
C ALA A 78 0.51 -3.57 6.92
N VAL A 79 -0.08 -2.38 6.82
CA VAL A 79 -0.89 -1.83 7.93
C VAL A 79 -2.20 -2.58 8.15
N ILE A 80 -2.83 -3.16 7.11
CA ILE A 80 -4.03 -3.99 7.32
C ILE A 80 -3.70 -5.33 7.99
N ASN A 81 -2.49 -5.86 7.82
CA ASN A 81 -2.02 -7.03 8.55
C ASN A 81 -1.68 -6.69 10.02
N MET A 82 -1.12 -5.50 10.28
CA MET A 82 -0.65 -5.08 11.60
C MET A 82 -1.76 -4.45 12.46
N ALA A 83 -2.72 -3.77 11.85
CA ALA A 83 -3.81 -3.05 12.51
C ALA A 83 -5.13 -3.18 11.72
N PRO A 84 -5.70 -4.39 11.60
CA PRO A 84 -6.79 -4.69 10.69
C PRO A 84 -8.12 -3.96 11.01
N THR A 85 -8.28 -3.49 12.26
CA THR A 85 -9.50 -2.81 12.71
C THR A 85 -9.38 -1.28 12.74
N LEU A 86 -8.22 -0.74 12.38
CA LEU A 86 -7.97 0.69 12.46
C LEU A 86 -8.72 1.47 11.38
N PHE A 87 -8.77 0.93 10.15
CA PHE A 87 -9.39 1.57 8.99
C PHE A 87 -10.69 0.87 8.63
N ASN A 88 -11.72 1.64 8.26
CA ASN A 88 -12.96 1.10 7.71
C ASN A 88 -12.78 0.60 6.27
N GLY A 89 -11.95 1.29 5.50
CA GLY A 89 -11.66 0.88 4.13
C GLY A 89 -10.29 1.34 3.68
N VAL A 90 -9.69 0.57 2.78
CA VAL A 90 -8.35 0.81 2.25
C VAL A 90 -8.36 0.70 0.73
N ILE A 91 -7.70 1.63 0.07
CA ILE A 91 -7.48 1.61 -1.37
C ILE A 91 -5.99 1.37 -1.64
N ALA A 92 -5.68 0.28 -2.32
CA ALA A 92 -4.32 -0.09 -2.71
C ALA A 92 -4.19 -0.05 -4.24
N HIS A 93 -3.52 0.97 -4.77
CA HIS A 93 -3.28 1.14 -6.19
C HIS A 93 -1.95 0.50 -6.59
N VAL A 94 -1.96 -0.35 -7.62
CA VAL A 94 -0.76 -1.02 -8.16
C VAL A 94 0.21 -1.47 -7.04
N PRO A 95 -0.27 -2.19 -6.01
CA PRO A 95 0.44 -2.32 -4.75
C PRO A 95 1.58 -3.34 -4.83
N PHE A 96 2.75 -2.95 -4.32
CA PHE A 96 3.92 -3.81 -4.13
C PHE A 96 3.73 -4.70 -2.90
N VAL A 97 3.14 -5.87 -3.06
CA VAL A 97 2.64 -6.69 -1.93
C VAL A 97 3.28 -8.08 -1.80
N ASP A 98 4.01 -8.54 -2.80
CA ASP A 98 4.78 -9.80 -2.77
C ASP A 98 6.29 -9.50 -2.75
N VAL A 99 6.71 -8.85 -1.67
CA VAL A 99 8.03 -8.21 -1.57
C VAL A 99 9.17 -9.20 -1.79
N VAL A 100 9.12 -10.34 -1.11
CA VAL A 100 10.23 -11.32 -1.15
C VAL A 100 10.38 -11.93 -2.53
N THR A 101 9.27 -12.38 -3.14
CA THR A 101 9.29 -13.02 -4.48
C THR A 101 9.78 -12.02 -5.53
N THR A 102 9.26 -10.79 -5.51
CA THR A 102 9.65 -9.77 -6.48
C THR A 102 11.11 -9.34 -6.33
N MET A 103 11.58 -9.16 -5.09
CA MET A 103 12.97 -8.76 -4.85
C MET A 103 13.99 -9.89 -5.09
N LEU A 104 13.55 -11.14 -5.22
CA LEU A 104 14.38 -12.27 -5.65
C LEU A 104 14.44 -12.43 -7.18
N ASP A 105 13.55 -11.79 -7.92
CA ASP A 105 13.48 -11.88 -9.38
C ASP A 105 14.20 -10.68 -10.03
N GLU A 106 15.47 -10.85 -10.34
CA GLU A 106 16.31 -9.84 -11.01
C GLU A 106 15.89 -9.56 -12.47
N SER A 107 14.99 -10.37 -13.06
CA SER A 107 14.44 -10.11 -14.39
C SER A 107 13.40 -8.98 -14.39
N ILE A 108 12.86 -8.62 -13.23
CA ILE A 108 11.95 -7.48 -13.07
C ILE A 108 12.79 -6.18 -13.10
N PRO A 109 12.47 -5.23 -13.98
CA PRO A 109 13.37 -4.09 -14.28
C PRO A 109 13.80 -3.24 -13.08
N LEU A 110 12.96 -3.11 -12.05
CA LEU A 110 13.29 -2.27 -10.88
C LEU A 110 14.04 -3.02 -9.77
N THR A 111 13.98 -4.35 -9.73
CA THR A 111 14.44 -5.16 -8.59
C THR A 111 15.86 -4.81 -8.14
N THR A 112 16.83 -4.87 -9.03
CA THR A 112 18.24 -4.63 -8.65
C THR A 112 18.50 -3.18 -8.25
N GLY A 113 17.81 -2.22 -8.86
CA GLY A 113 17.91 -0.79 -8.51
C GLY A 113 17.30 -0.46 -7.14
N GLU A 114 16.36 -1.26 -6.68
CA GLU A 114 15.65 -1.08 -5.43
C GLU A 114 16.32 -1.76 -4.22
N TYR A 115 17.46 -2.45 -4.41
CA TYR A 115 18.21 -3.04 -3.29
C TYR A 115 18.70 -2.00 -2.26
N ASP A 116 18.91 -0.76 -2.68
CA ASP A 116 19.30 0.32 -1.76
C ASP A 116 18.14 0.81 -0.88
N GLU A 117 16.90 0.53 -1.31
CA GLU A 117 15.68 0.92 -0.57
C GLU A 117 15.18 -0.22 0.32
N TRP A 118 15.06 -1.43 -0.24
CA TRP A 118 14.46 -2.58 0.44
C TRP A 118 15.49 -3.54 1.04
N GLY A 119 16.71 -3.57 0.52
CA GLY A 119 17.75 -4.53 0.79
C GLY A 119 17.81 -5.65 -0.27
N ASN A 120 18.92 -6.38 -0.27
CA ASN A 120 19.09 -7.51 -1.19
C ASN A 120 18.73 -8.83 -0.47
N PRO A 121 17.63 -9.51 -0.86
CA PRO A 121 17.16 -10.74 -0.19
C PRO A 121 18.08 -11.95 -0.39
N ASN A 122 19.08 -11.89 -1.29
CA ASN A 122 20.15 -12.89 -1.34
C ASN A 122 21.02 -12.88 -0.07
N LYS A 123 20.91 -11.84 0.77
CA LYS A 123 21.48 -11.81 2.12
C LYS A 123 20.38 -12.16 3.14
N LEU A 124 20.63 -13.19 3.93
CA LEU A 124 19.67 -13.77 4.88
C LEU A 124 19.04 -12.73 5.83
N GLU A 125 19.79 -11.71 6.25
CA GLU A 125 19.31 -10.64 7.11
C GLU A 125 18.17 -9.86 6.45
N TYR A 126 18.35 -9.43 5.20
CA TYR A 126 17.33 -8.69 4.45
C TYR A 126 16.15 -9.58 4.06
N TYR A 127 16.43 -10.84 3.67
CA TYR A 127 15.38 -11.81 3.41
C TYR A 127 14.43 -11.96 4.59
N ASN A 128 14.96 -12.25 5.77
CA ASN A 128 14.17 -12.43 6.98
C ASN A 128 13.43 -11.15 7.37
N TYR A 129 14.06 -10.00 7.18
CA TYR A 129 13.43 -8.72 7.48
C TYR A 129 12.28 -8.40 6.53
N MET A 130 12.46 -8.56 5.21
CA MET A 130 11.40 -8.41 4.22
C MET A 130 10.25 -9.39 4.47
N LEU A 131 10.55 -10.66 4.72
CA LEU A 131 9.55 -11.69 5.04
C LEU A 131 8.69 -11.27 6.24
N SER A 132 9.28 -10.59 7.22
CA SER A 132 8.59 -10.17 8.43
C SER A 132 7.58 -9.04 8.25
N TYR A 133 7.50 -8.42 7.06
CA TYR A 133 6.52 -7.38 6.77
C TYR A 133 5.86 -7.51 5.39
N SER A 134 6.34 -8.38 4.51
CA SER A 134 5.76 -8.60 3.17
C SER A 134 4.27 -8.90 3.29
N PRO A 135 3.38 -8.08 2.71
CA PRO A 135 1.94 -8.21 2.89
C PRO A 135 1.40 -9.59 2.53
N TYR A 136 1.84 -10.14 1.40
CA TYR A 136 1.42 -11.46 0.94
C TYR A 136 1.79 -12.57 1.92
N ASP A 137 2.99 -12.50 2.50
CA ASP A 137 3.51 -13.55 3.38
C ASP A 137 2.89 -13.50 4.78
N ASN A 138 2.40 -12.34 5.20
CA ASN A 138 1.86 -12.10 6.53
C ASN A 138 0.32 -12.07 6.58
N ILE A 139 -0.39 -12.52 5.54
CA ILE A 139 -1.85 -12.70 5.62
C ILE A 139 -2.17 -13.80 6.62
N GLN A 140 -3.10 -13.51 7.53
CA GLN A 140 -3.59 -14.42 8.55
C GLN A 140 -5.10 -14.63 8.42
N LYS A 141 -5.61 -15.68 9.07
CA LYS A 141 -7.06 -15.91 9.19
C LYS A 141 -7.65 -14.95 10.22
N MET A 142 -8.15 -13.80 9.74
CA MET A 142 -8.72 -12.74 10.58
C MET A 142 -9.64 -11.83 9.76
N ASN A 143 -10.29 -10.88 10.45
CA ASN A 143 -11.08 -9.84 9.79
C ASN A 143 -10.18 -8.77 9.18
N TYR A 144 -10.50 -8.34 7.96
CA TYR A 144 -9.83 -7.26 7.24
C TYR A 144 -10.79 -6.10 6.95
N PRO A 145 -10.30 -4.87 6.73
CA PRO A 145 -11.15 -3.75 6.32
C PRO A 145 -11.76 -3.99 4.93
N ASN A 146 -12.72 -3.14 4.53
CA ASN A 146 -13.10 -3.07 3.12
C ASN A 146 -11.86 -2.71 2.27
N LEU A 147 -11.64 -3.41 1.17
CA LEU A 147 -10.43 -3.26 0.36
C LEU A 147 -10.76 -3.15 -1.13
N LEU A 148 -10.31 -2.04 -1.73
CA LEU A 148 -10.26 -1.87 -3.17
C LEU A 148 -8.81 -1.96 -3.63
N VAL A 149 -8.51 -2.93 -4.49
CA VAL A 149 -7.20 -3.11 -5.11
C VAL A 149 -7.31 -2.82 -6.59
N THR A 150 -6.44 -1.97 -7.12
CA THR A 150 -6.38 -1.70 -8.56
C THR A 150 -5.03 -2.08 -9.11
N THR A 151 -4.99 -2.61 -10.34
CA THR A 151 -3.75 -2.95 -11.04
C THR A 151 -3.91 -2.79 -12.56
N GLY A 152 -2.79 -2.69 -13.27
CA GLY A 152 -2.74 -2.65 -14.73
C GLY A 152 -2.13 -3.95 -15.29
N LEU A 153 -2.73 -4.52 -16.32
CA LEU A 153 -2.21 -5.77 -16.94
C LEU A 153 -0.79 -5.60 -17.49
N HIS A 154 -0.47 -4.40 -17.97
CA HIS A 154 0.82 -4.07 -18.58
C HIS A 154 1.75 -3.29 -17.63
N ASP A 155 1.55 -3.46 -16.32
CA ASP A 155 2.42 -2.83 -15.32
C ASP A 155 3.80 -3.50 -15.35
N SER A 156 4.83 -2.71 -15.68
CA SER A 156 6.22 -3.15 -15.77
C SER A 156 7.03 -2.88 -14.50
N GLN A 157 6.44 -2.18 -13.52
CA GLN A 157 7.11 -1.83 -12.27
C GLN A 157 6.65 -2.75 -11.12
N VAL A 158 5.33 -2.88 -10.96
CA VAL A 158 4.71 -3.82 -10.03
C VAL A 158 3.83 -4.76 -10.84
N GLN A 159 4.27 -5.98 -11.00
CA GLN A 159 3.62 -6.95 -11.86
C GLN A 159 2.19 -7.24 -11.39
N TYR A 160 1.23 -7.30 -12.31
CA TYR A 160 -0.20 -7.47 -12.01
C TYR A 160 -0.52 -8.72 -11.19
N TRP A 161 0.31 -9.75 -11.27
CA TRP A 161 0.12 -10.98 -10.51
C TRP A 161 0.38 -10.82 -9.00
N GLU A 162 1.18 -9.82 -8.57
CA GLU A 162 1.36 -9.55 -7.14
C GLU A 162 0.03 -9.25 -6.44
N PRO A 163 -0.69 -8.17 -6.83
CA PRO A 163 -1.99 -7.89 -6.23
C PRO A 163 -3.03 -8.98 -6.52
N ALA A 164 -2.96 -9.67 -7.65
CA ALA A 164 -3.89 -10.76 -7.96
C ALA A 164 -3.72 -11.94 -6.99
N LYS A 165 -2.48 -12.38 -6.75
CA LYS A 165 -2.16 -13.43 -5.77
C LYS A 165 -2.55 -13.00 -4.35
N TRP A 166 -2.24 -11.77 -4.00
CA TRP A 166 -2.54 -11.20 -2.69
C TRP A 166 -4.04 -11.20 -2.40
N VAL A 167 -4.86 -10.72 -3.35
CA VAL A 167 -6.32 -10.73 -3.25
C VAL A 167 -6.87 -12.15 -3.20
N ALA A 168 -6.33 -13.09 -3.97
CA ALA A 168 -6.74 -14.49 -3.94
C ALA A 168 -6.52 -15.10 -2.54
N LYS A 169 -5.34 -14.88 -1.96
CA LYS A 169 -5.01 -15.37 -0.61
C LYS A 169 -5.84 -14.69 0.48
N LEU A 170 -6.12 -13.38 0.35
CA LEU A 170 -7.02 -12.69 1.26
C LEU A 170 -8.44 -13.27 1.21
N ARG A 171 -8.98 -13.58 0.02
CA ARG A 171 -10.31 -14.20 -0.12
C ARG A 171 -10.41 -15.56 0.56
N GLU A 172 -9.34 -16.32 0.57
CA GLU A 172 -9.28 -17.62 1.24
C GLU A 172 -9.24 -17.47 2.77
N LEU A 173 -8.52 -16.47 3.29
CA LEU A 173 -8.18 -16.38 4.71
C LEU A 173 -9.03 -15.39 5.50
N LYS A 174 -9.65 -14.38 4.85
CA LYS A 174 -10.50 -13.42 5.57
C LYS A 174 -11.71 -14.10 6.21
N THR A 175 -12.10 -13.61 7.39
CA THR A 175 -13.20 -14.18 8.18
C THR A 175 -14.40 -13.24 8.32
N ASP A 176 -14.37 -12.12 7.64
CA ASP A 176 -15.40 -11.06 7.61
C ASP A 176 -16.16 -11.05 6.28
N ASP A 177 -17.25 -10.28 6.22
CA ASP A 177 -18.06 -10.05 5.01
C ASP A 177 -17.74 -8.70 4.33
N ASN A 178 -16.67 -8.03 4.72
CA ASN A 178 -16.25 -6.76 4.14
C ASN A 178 -15.90 -6.92 2.66
N LEU A 179 -16.09 -5.84 1.90
CA LEU A 179 -15.81 -5.83 0.46
C LEU A 179 -14.32 -6.08 0.18
N LEU A 180 -14.04 -6.96 -0.78
CA LEU A 180 -12.71 -7.20 -1.32
C LEU A 180 -12.79 -7.21 -2.85
N ILE A 181 -12.41 -6.10 -3.45
CA ILE A 181 -12.55 -5.85 -4.89
C ILE A 181 -11.16 -5.76 -5.53
N LEU A 182 -10.93 -6.52 -6.59
CA LEU A 182 -9.79 -6.36 -7.49
C LEU A 182 -10.29 -5.82 -8.82
N LYS A 183 -9.81 -4.62 -9.20
CA LYS A 183 -10.06 -4.00 -10.50
C LYS A 183 -8.78 -4.02 -11.33
N THR A 184 -8.76 -4.81 -12.39
CA THR A 184 -7.62 -4.87 -13.32
C THR A 184 -7.94 -4.04 -14.57
N ASN A 185 -7.13 -3.03 -14.86
CA ASN A 185 -7.20 -2.30 -16.11
C ASN A 185 -6.40 -3.07 -17.18
N MET A 186 -7.12 -3.65 -18.15
CA MET A 186 -6.53 -4.51 -19.19
C MET A 186 -5.70 -3.76 -20.23
N LYS A 187 -5.69 -2.42 -20.20
CA LYS A 187 -5.00 -1.57 -21.18
C LYS A 187 -3.97 -0.62 -20.54
N ALA A 188 -3.83 -0.68 -19.23
CA ALA A 188 -2.97 0.23 -18.49
C ALA A 188 -1.71 -0.44 -17.97
N GLY A 189 -0.66 0.38 -17.78
CA GLY A 189 0.54 0.08 -17.01
C GLY A 189 0.48 0.70 -15.61
N HIS A 190 1.66 0.92 -15.00
CA HIS A 190 1.79 1.42 -13.63
C HIS A 190 1.12 2.79 -13.39
N GLY A 191 1.20 3.69 -14.33
CA GLY A 191 0.63 5.05 -14.24
C GLY A 191 -0.84 5.16 -14.62
N GLY A 192 -1.56 4.04 -14.84
CA GLY A 192 -2.94 4.05 -15.33
C GLY A 192 -3.06 4.18 -16.85
N SER A 193 -4.25 4.48 -17.33
CA SER A 193 -4.50 4.61 -18.77
C SER A 193 -3.87 5.88 -19.34
N SER A 194 -3.24 5.77 -20.51
CA SER A 194 -2.70 6.89 -21.25
C SER A 194 -3.85 7.74 -21.84
N GLY A 195 -3.74 9.07 -21.69
CA GLY A 195 -4.71 10.01 -22.24
C GLY A 195 -5.09 11.11 -21.24
N ARG A 196 -5.26 12.34 -21.75
CA ARG A 196 -5.45 13.55 -20.94
C ARG A 196 -6.60 13.44 -19.92
N TYR A 197 -7.65 12.67 -20.23
CA TYR A 197 -8.85 12.56 -19.40
C TYR A 197 -9.15 11.13 -18.96
N GLU A 198 -8.36 10.14 -19.39
CA GLU A 198 -8.66 8.73 -19.09
C GLU A 198 -8.54 8.44 -17.59
N TYR A 199 -7.56 9.04 -16.92
CA TYR A 199 -7.40 8.88 -15.48
C TYR A 199 -8.61 9.40 -14.67
N LEU A 200 -9.35 10.39 -15.18
CA LEU A 200 -10.57 10.89 -14.54
C LEU A 200 -11.68 9.84 -14.52
N LYS A 201 -11.73 8.97 -15.54
CA LYS A 201 -12.67 7.83 -15.60
C LYS A 201 -12.30 6.72 -14.61
N GLU A 202 -11.04 6.65 -14.21
CA GLU A 202 -10.59 5.68 -13.23
C GLU A 202 -10.93 6.13 -11.79
N ILE A 203 -11.00 7.44 -11.57
CA ILE A 203 -11.31 8.06 -10.27
C ILE A 203 -12.83 8.18 -10.05
N ALA A 204 -13.61 8.38 -11.12
CA ALA A 204 -15.06 8.56 -11.05
C ALA A 204 -15.79 7.25 -10.80
#